data_70117d3570ef4a1ecf04343ee153e313
#
_entry.id   70117d3570ef4a1ecf04343ee153e313
#
_cell.length_a   1.000
_cell.length_b   1.000
_cell.length_c   1.000
_cell.angle_alpha   90.00
_cell.angle_beta   90.00
_cell.angle_gamma   90.00
#
_symmetry.space_group_name_H-M   'P 1'
#
loop_
_entity.id
_entity.type
_entity.pdbx_description
1 polymer ?
#
loop_
_entity_poly.entity_id
_entity_poly.type
_entity_poly.pdbx_seq_one_letter_code
_entity_poly.pdbx_strand_id
1 'polypeptide(L)' 'MGYVVEAVKDAHLIILARKTFLCANTLQGITPEGRECEIATKDIQTTDGQPVTEIVSGNLYQVPHVKYVTAQTLVYSRYD' A
#
# COMPACT_ATOMS: atom_id res chain seq x y z
N MET A 1 7.96 6.79 -0.57
CA MET A 1 7.70 5.44 -0.05
C MET A 1 7.17 4.49 -1.11
N GLY A 2 6.08 4.79 -1.75
CA GLY A 2 5.52 3.99 -2.81
C GLY A 2 4.27 4.64 -3.34
N TYR A 3 3.60 3.94 -4.23
CA TYR A 3 2.34 4.42 -4.76
C TYR A 3 1.48 3.24 -5.21
N VAL A 4 0.17 3.48 -5.28
CA VAL A 4 -0.79 2.49 -5.74
C VAL A 4 -0.70 2.42 -7.27
N VAL A 5 -0.34 1.25 -7.77
CA VAL A 5 -0.24 1.00 -9.22
C VAL A 5 -1.60 0.69 -9.81
N GLU A 6 -2.40 -0.08 -9.06
CA GLU A 6 -3.71 -0.52 -9.52
C GLU A 6 -4.64 -0.65 -8.32
N ALA A 7 -5.88 -0.23 -8.50
CA ALA A 7 -6.92 -0.38 -7.49
C ALA A 7 -8.06 -1.20 -8.10
N VAL A 8 -8.31 -2.37 -7.51
CA VAL A 8 -9.42 -3.23 -7.91
C VAL A 8 -10.52 -3.05 -6.88
N LYS A 9 -11.59 -2.38 -7.27
CA LYS A 9 -12.69 -2.03 -6.38
C LYS A 9 -13.25 -3.27 -5.68
N ASP A 10 -13.45 -3.15 -4.37
CA ASP A 10 -13.98 -4.21 -3.51
C ASP A 10 -13.13 -5.48 -3.48
N ALA A 11 -11.88 -5.39 -3.92
CA ALA A 11 -10.97 -6.53 -3.91
C ALA A 11 -9.64 -6.16 -3.24
N HIS A 12 -8.76 -5.48 -3.95
CA HIS A 12 -7.43 -5.18 -3.42
C HIS A 12 -6.79 -3.99 -4.11
N LEU A 13 -5.71 -3.52 -3.50
CA LEU A 13 -4.83 -2.49 -4.07
C LEU A 13 -3.48 -3.13 -4.35
N ILE A 14 -2.85 -2.78 -5.46
CA ILE A 14 -1.49 -3.20 -5.78
C ILE A 14 -0.58 -1.99 -5.56
N ILE A 15 0.40 -2.15 -4.69
CA ILE A 15 1.31 -1.08 -4.29
C ILE A 15 2.73 -1.42 -4.75
N LEU A 16 3.40 -0.47 -5.40
CA LEU A 16 4.81 -0.60 -5.72
C LEU A 16 5.60 0.07 -4.60
N ALA A 17 6.41 -0.71 -3.91
CA ALA A 17 7.25 -0.20 -2.83
C ALA A 17 8.50 0.46 -3.42
N ARG A 18 8.78 1.68 -2.96
CA ARG A 18 9.98 2.43 -3.38
C ARG A 18 11.01 2.53 -2.26
N LYS A 19 10.73 1.94 -1.12
CA LYS A 19 11.60 1.97 0.04
C LYS A 19 11.36 0.72 0.88
N THR A 20 12.40 0.17 1.48
CA THR A 20 12.29 -1.01 2.33
C THR A 20 11.89 -0.60 3.75
N PHE A 21 10.92 -1.29 4.33
CA PHE A 21 10.49 -1.04 5.70
C PHE A 21 9.76 -2.25 6.27
N LEU A 22 9.62 -2.29 7.60
CA LEU A 22 8.92 -3.38 8.28
C LEU A 22 7.41 -3.14 8.24
N CYS A 23 6.64 -4.23 8.18
CA CYS A 23 5.19 -4.16 8.11
C CYS A 23 4.52 -3.76 9.43
N ALA A 24 5.30 -3.48 10.48
CA ALA A 24 4.75 -3.07 11.76
C ALA A 24 4.12 -1.68 11.75
N ASN A 25 4.46 -0.86 10.78
CA ASN A 25 3.98 0.51 10.69
C ASN A 25 2.71 0.59 9.86
N THR A 26 1.79 1.48 10.27
CA THR A 26 0.63 1.79 9.47
C THR A 26 1.04 2.74 8.36
N LEU A 27 0.58 2.46 7.14
CA LEU A 27 0.87 3.31 6.01
C LEU A 27 -0.22 4.37 5.84
N GLN A 28 0.17 5.52 5.34
CA GLN A 28 -0.74 6.61 4.99
C GLN A 28 -0.76 6.75 3.48
N GLY A 29 -1.89 7.16 2.94
CA GLY A 29 -2.01 7.43 1.52
C GLY A 29 -2.61 8.80 1.27
N ILE A 30 -2.22 9.39 0.15
CA ILE A 30 -2.82 10.63 -0.33
C ILE A 30 -3.26 10.39 -1.77
N THR A 31 -4.57 10.48 -2.01
CA THR A 31 -5.12 10.27 -3.34
C THR A 31 -4.78 11.44 -4.27
N PRO A 32 -4.91 11.26 -5.60
CA PRO A 32 -4.69 12.38 -6.52
C PRO A 32 -5.57 13.58 -6.23
N GLU A 33 -6.72 13.38 -5.60
CA GLU A 33 -7.62 14.48 -5.23
C GLU A 33 -7.23 15.15 -3.92
N GLY A 34 -6.16 14.68 -3.26
CA GLY A 34 -5.69 15.23 -2.01
C GLY A 34 -6.35 14.64 -0.77
N ARG A 35 -7.09 13.55 -0.90
CA ARG A 35 -7.73 12.89 0.24
C ARG A 35 -6.76 11.99 0.95
N GLU A 36 -6.68 12.10 2.26
CA GLU A 36 -5.84 11.22 3.06
C GLU A 36 -6.59 9.93 3.38
N CYS A 37 -5.85 8.83 3.47
CA CYS A 37 -6.39 7.53 3.84
C CYS A 37 -5.34 6.76 4.64
N GLU A 38 -5.79 5.71 5.34
CA GLU A 38 -4.92 4.87 6.14
C GLU A 38 -4.96 3.46 5.58
N ILE A 39 -3.79 2.86 5.42
CA ILE A 39 -3.66 1.52 4.86
C ILE A 39 -3.07 0.60 5.93
N ALA A 40 -3.85 -0.42 6.32
CA ALA A 40 -3.41 -1.37 7.34
C ALA A 40 -2.36 -2.31 6.74
N THR A 41 -1.22 -2.43 7.40
CA THR A 41 -0.13 -3.28 6.91
C THR A 41 -0.25 -4.72 7.39
N LYS A 42 -1.08 -5.00 8.39
CA LYS A 42 -1.21 -6.35 8.93
C LYS A 42 -1.73 -7.36 7.90
N ASP A 43 -2.46 -6.88 6.89
CA ASP A 43 -3.03 -7.74 5.86
C ASP A 43 -2.27 -7.65 4.54
N ILE A 44 -1.07 -7.07 4.55
CA ILE A 44 -0.29 -6.92 3.33
C ILE A 44 0.29 -8.26 2.90
N GLN A 45 0.24 -8.52 1.61
CA GLN A 45 0.68 -9.79 1.03
C GLN A 45 1.45 -9.52 -0.26
N THR A 46 2.20 -10.54 -0.70
CA THR A 46 2.73 -10.51 -2.06
C THR A 46 1.57 -10.62 -3.04
N THR A 47 1.83 -10.37 -4.32
CA THR A 47 0.80 -10.52 -5.35
C THR A 47 0.35 -11.97 -5.51
N ASP A 48 1.11 -12.92 -4.98
CA ASP A 48 0.74 -14.34 -4.95
C ASP A 48 -0.12 -14.72 -3.75
N GLY A 49 -0.40 -13.76 -2.87
CA GLY A 49 -1.23 -14.01 -1.69
C GLY A 49 -0.46 -14.50 -0.46
N GLN A 50 0.87 -14.40 -0.47
CA GLN A 50 1.70 -14.82 0.67
C GLN A 50 1.86 -13.66 1.66
N PRO A 51 1.62 -13.90 2.97
CA PRO A 51 1.82 -12.84 3.96
C PRO A 51 3.31 -12.45 4.03
N VAL A 52 3.56 -11.19 4.32
CA VAL A 52 4.93 -10.68 4.43
C VAL A 52 5.09 -9.90 5.72
N THR A 53 6.32 -9.88 6.23
CA THR A 53 6.68 -9.11 7.42
C THR A 53 7.57 -7.93 7.09
N GLU A 54 8.07 -7.86 5.87
CA GLU A 54 8.93 -6.78 5.42
C GLU A 54 8.56 -6.40 3.99
N ILE A 55 8.53 -5.11 3.74
CA ILE A 55 8.29 -4.56 2.40
C ILE A 55 9.64 -4.22 1.81
N VAL A 56 9.95 -4.80 0.66
CA VAL A 56 11.23 -4.61 -0.02
C VAL A 56 11.06 -3.70 -1.22
N SER A 57 11.92 -2.71 -1.33
CA SER A 57 11.91 -1.75 -2.44
C SER A 57 11.96 -2.46 -3.80
N GLY A 58 11.14 -2.02 -4.72
CA GLY A 58 11.08 -2.56 -6.07
C GLY A 58 10.09 -3.69 -6.27
N ASN A 59 9.48 -4.20 -5.20
CA ASN A 59 8.50 -5.27 -5.29
C ASN A 59 7.09 -4.73 -5.24
N LEU A 60 6.16 -5.52 -5.77
CA LEU A 60 4.72 -5.22 -5.72
C LEU A 60 4.09 -5.98 -4.56
N TYR A 61 3.14 -5.34 -3.89
CA TYR A 61 2.41 -5.93 -2.78
C TYR A 61 0.92 -5.65 -2.95
N GLN A 62 0.09 -6.47 -2.31
CA GLN A 62 -1.35 -6.24 -2.32
C GLN A 62 -1.87 -6.09 -0.90
N VAL A 63 -2.87 -5.23 -0.75
CA VAL A 63 -3.60 -5.03 0.51
C VAL A 63 -5.09 -5.01 0.17
N PRO A 64 -5.98 -5.27 1.15
CA PRO A 64 -7.41 -5.13 0.91
C PRO A 64 -7.76 -3.73 0.41
N HIS A 65 -8.74 -3.63 -0.45
CA HIS A 65 -9.18 -2.36 -1.01
C HIS A 65 -9.63 -1.40 0.10
N VAL A 66 -9.17 -0.16 0.02
CA VAL A 66 -9.57 0.90 0.92
C VAL A 66 -10.46 1.88 0.14
N LYS A 67 -11.59 2.26 0.73
CA LYS A 67 -12.54 3.17 0.11
C LYS A 67 -11.84 4.46 -0.33
N TYR A 68 -12.16 4.92 -1.52
CA TYR A 68 -11.63 6.14 -2.13
C TYR A 68 -10.19 6.06 -2.63
N VAL A 69 -9.49 4.97 -2.41
CA VAL A 69 -8.12 4.82 -2.91
C VAL A 69 -8.15 4.36 -4.36
N THR A 70 -7.43 5.07 -5.20
CA THR A 70 -7.35 4.78 -6.63
C THR A 70 -5.90 4.64 -7.04
N ALA A 71 -5.66 4.26 -8.30
CA ALA A 71 -4.31 4.22 -8.85
C ALA A 71 -3.67 5.61 -8.72
N GLN A 72 -2.34 5.63 -8.58
CA GLN A 72 -1.53 6.84 -8.40
C GLN A 72 -1.66 7.49 -7.02
N THR A 73 -2.35 6.84 -6.06
CA THR A 73 -2.33 7.28 -4.68
C THR A 73 -0.91 7.13 -4.14
N LEU A 74 -0.38 8.18 -3.53
CA LEU A 74 0.93 8.13 -2.90
C LEU A 74 0.82 7.42 -1.55
N VAL A 75 1.79 6.56 -1.26
CA VAL A 75 1.83 5.80 -0.02
C VAL A 75 3.12 6.14 0.73
N TYR A 76 3.01 6.43 2.00
CA TYR A 76 4.17 6.76 2.83
C TYR A 76 4.00 6.20 4.24
N SER A 77 5.11 6.03 4.94
CA SER A 77 5.09 5.61 6.34
C SER A 77 5.04 6.83 7.23
N ARG A 78 4.20 6.75 8.25
CA ARG A 78 4.00 7.87 9.18
C ARG A 78 5.26 8.22 9.97
N TYR A 79 6.18 7.27 10.10
CA TYR A 79 7.37 7.41 10.94
C TYR A 79 8.66 7.49 10.13
N ASP A 80 8.57 7.71 8.86
CA ASP A 80 9.74 7.90 8.02
C ASP A 80 10.28 9.31 8.13
#